data_05f87cdfa3dc4ff5afa0ed6cd83d1c40
#
_entry.id   05f87cdfa3dc4ff5afa0ed6cd83d1c40
#
_cell.length_a   1.000
_cell.length_b   1.000
_cell.length_c   1.000
_cell.angle_alpha   90.00
_cell.angle_beta   90.00
_cell.angle_gamma   90.00
#
_symmetry.space_group_name_H-M   'P 1'
#
loop_
_entity.id
_entity.type
_entity.pdbx_description
1 polymer ?
#
loop_
_entity_poly.entity_id
_entity_poly.type
_entity_poly.pdbx_seq_one_letter_code
_entity_poly.pdbx_strand_id
1 'polypeptide(L)'
;MFTTGDKLLNVMKEEEVSIMELSRMSGVPERTIMDILAGIREPELGVVCRIADGLGICVHELRADEEQYAISVQKDTLAKLIVV
;
A
#
# COMPACT_ATOMS: atom_id res chain seq x y z
N MET A 1 -7.32 -12.61 2.02
CA MET A 1 -7.28 -11.22 1.53
C MET A 1 -6.33 -10.40 2.41
N PHE A 2 -5.43 -9.67 1.80
CA PHE A 2 -4.41 -8.93 2.55
C PHE A 2 -4.72 -7.44 2.61
N THR A 3 -4.56 -6.86 3.79
CA THR A 3 -4.68 -5.41 3.97
C THR A 3 -3.37 -4.73 3.58
N THR A 4 -3.40 -3.41 3.50
CA THR A 4 -2.18 -2.64 3.28
C THR A 4 -1.15 -2.89 4.38
N GLY A 5 -1.61 -3.03 5.63
CA GLY A 5 -0.72 -3.32 6.75
C GLY A 5 -0.03 -4.66 6.60
N ASP A 6 -0.76 -5.69 6.15
CA ASP A 6 -0.19 -7.01 5.91
C ASP A 6 0.89 -6.97 4.83
N LYS A 7 0.61 -6.28 3.75
CA LYS A 7 1.56 -6.15 2.64
C LYS A 7 2.78 -5.34 3.06
N LEU A 8 2.57 -4.27 3.81
CA LEU A 8 3.66 -3.45 4.30
C LEU A 8 4.58 -4.25 5.23
N LEU A 9 3.99 -5.02 6.13
CA LEU A 9 4.79 -5.86 7.04
C LEU A 9 5.67 -6.83 6.26
N ASN A 10 5.12 -7.43 5.22
CA ASN A 10 5.85 -8.36 4.37
C ASN A 10 7.05 -7.68 3.69
N VAL A 11 6.83 -6.52 3.09
CA VAL A 11 7.89 -5.77 2.43
C VAL A 11 8.97 -5.34 3.42
N MET A 12 8.56 -4.87 4.59
CA MET A 12 9.52 -4.48 5.63
C MET A 12 10.41 -5.64 6.06
N LYS A 13 9.83 -6.84 6.16
CA LYS A 13 10.59 -8.04 6.49
C LYS A 13 11.57 -8.40 5.39
N GLU A 14 11.12 -8.36 4.15
CA GLU A 14 11.97 -8.67 3.00
C GLU A 14 13.14 -7.69 2.86
N GLU A 15 12.87 -6.42 3.08
CA GLU A 15 13.89 -5.37 2.97
C GLU A 15 14.67 -5.15 4.26
N GLU A 16 14.30 -5.84 5.33
CA GLU A 16 14.94 -5.70 6.63
C GLU A 16 14.93 -4.26 7.14
N VAL A 17 13.79 -3.60 7.00
CA VAL A 17 13.59 -2.21 7.39
C VAL A 17 12.76 -2.14 8.66
N SER A 18 13.24 -1.39 9.65
CA SER A 18 12.52 -1.15 10.90
C SER A 18 11.51 -0.01 10.73
N ILE A 19 10.60 0.10 11.70
CA ILE A 19 9.62 1.20 11.71
C ILE A 19 10.35 2.56 11.72
N MET A 20 11.38 2.67 12.54
CA MET A 20 12.16 3.91 12.63
C MET A 20 12.81 4.26 11.30
N GLU A 21 13.42 3.29 10.65
CA GLU A 21 14.05 3.49 9.36
C GLU A 21 13.03 3.89 8.30
N LEU A 22 11.90 3.20 8.28
CA LEU A 22 10.84 3.51 7.34
C LEU A 22 10.30 4.92 7.55
N SER A 23 10.15 5.32 8.81
CA SER A 23 9.70 6.67 9.13
C SER A 23 10.66 7.72 8.55
N ARG A 24 11.96 7.48 8.68
CA ARG A 24 12.96 8.39 8.10
C ARG A 24 12.92 8.42 6.58
N MET A 25 12.80 7.25 5.98
CA MET A 25 12.84 7.11 4.52
C MET A 25 11.61 7.72 3.85
N SER A 26 10.45 7.57 4.49
CA SER A 26 9.17 7.97 3.90
C SER A 26 8.69 9.34 4.37
N GLY A 27 9.19 9.83 5.48
CA GLY A 27 8.66 11.04 6.12
C GLY A 27 7.32 10.82 6.81
N VAL A 28 6.88 9.57 6.96
CA VAL A 28 5.64 9.23 7.66
C VAL A 28 5.95 8.97 9.13
N PRO A 29 5.20 9.55 10.08
CA PRO A 29 5.46 9.34 11.51
C PRO A 29 5.40 7.87 11.89
N GLU A 30 6.26 7.46 12.83
CA GLU A 30 6.29 6.09 13.32
C GLU A 30 4.92 5.62 13.82
N ARG A 31 4.21 6.50 14.53
CA ARG A 31 2.89 6.18 15.06
C ARG A 31 1.92 5.80 13.94
N THR A 32 1.97 6.53 12.84
CA THR A 32 1.12 6.26 11.68
C THR A 32 1.46 4.89 11.08
N ILE A 33 2.76 4.59 10.96
CA ILE A 33 3.20 3.30 10.44
C ILE A 33 2.73 2.17 11.35
N MET A 34 2.84 2.35 12.65
CA MET A 34 2.38 1.36 13.64
C MET A 34 0.88 1.11 13.53
N ASP A 35 0.09 2.16 13.36
CA ASP A 35 -1.36 2.04 13.21
C ASP A 35 -1.73 1.28 11.93
N ILE A 36 -1.00 1.50 10.84
CA ILE A 36 -1.20 0.79 9.59
C ILE A 36 -0.87 -0.69 9.77
N LEU A 37 0.26 -1.00 10.38
CA LEU A 37 0.69 -2.39 10.60
C LEU A 37 -0.26 -3.14 11.51
N ALA A 38 -0.83 -2.44 12.50
CA ALA A 38 -1.78 -3.05 13.44
C ALA A 38 -3.18 -3.20 12.86
N GLY A 39 -3.42 -2.63 11.68
CA GLY A 39 -4.74 -2.70 11.06
C GLY A 39 -5.77 -1.77 11.68
N ILE A 40 -5.33 -0.81 12.49
CA ILE A 40 -6.22 0.14 13.15
C ILE A 40 -6.85 1.11 12.18
N ARG A 41 -6.08 1.51 11.16
CA ARG A 41 -6.59 2.39 10.11
C ARG A 41 -6.05 1.96 8.75
N GLU A 42 -6.86 2.21 7.73
CA GLU A 42 -6.43 2.06 6.36
C GLU A 42 -5.80 3.40 5.93
N PRO A 43 -4.57 3.40 5.41
CA PRO A 43 -3.92 4.66 5.08
C PRO A 43 -4.51 5.33 3.85
N GLU A 44 -4.43 6.66 3.81
CA GLU A 44 -4.79 7.42 2.63
C GLU A 44 -3.76 7.17 1.53
N LEU A 45 -4.18 7.35 0.29
CA LEU A 45 -3.31 7.11 -0.86
C LEU A 45 -2.01 7.89 -0.78
N GLY A 46 -2.05 9.14 -0.35
CA GLY A 46 -0.85 9.96 -0.21
C GLY A 46 0.17 9.36 0.75
N VAL A 47 -0.30 8.77 1.85
CA VAL A 47 0.57 8.11 2.82
C VAL A 47 1.17 6.84 2.21
N VAL A 48 0.37 6.06 1.52
CA VAL A 48 0.84 4.83 0.86
C VAL A 48 1.91 5.17 -0.18
N CYS A 49 1.71 6.24 -0.94
CA CYS A 49 2.69 6.69 -1.93
C CYS A 49 4.02 7.09 -1.30
N ARG A 50 3.99 7.79 -0.17
CA ARG A 50 5.21 8.18 0.54
C ARG A 50 5.98 6.96 1.03
N ILE A 51 5.25 5.99 1.58
CA ILE A 51 5.86 4.75 2.06
C ILE A 51 6.48 3.97 0.90
N ALA A 52 5.76 3.83 -0.20
CA ALA A 52 6.27 3.15 -1.38
C ALA A 52 7.51 3.84 -1.94
N ASP A 53 7.49 5.17 -2.01
CA ASP A 53 8.65 5.96 -2.45
C ASP A 53 9.86 5.72 -1.54
N GLY A 54 9.63 5.74 -0.23
CA GLY A 54 10.69 5.52 0.74
C GLY A 54 11.32 4.13 0.59
N LEU A 55 10.51 3.14 0.27
CA LEU A 55 10.97 1.76 0.08
C LEU A 55 11.50 1.50 -1.33
N GLY A 56 11.26 2.42 -2.26
CA GLY A 56 11.67 2.22 -3.64
C GLY A 56 10.85 1.17 -4.37
N ILE A 57 9.60 1.00 -3.99
CA ILE A 57 8.70 0.02 -4.61
C ILE A 57 7.49 0.71 -5.23
N CYS A 58 6.76 -0.06 -6.05
CA CYS A 58 5.53 0.43 -6.64
C CYS A 58 4.41 0.47 -5.63
N VAL A 59 3.58 1.50 -5.66
CA VAL A 59 2.46 1.66 -4.73
C VAL A 59 1.49 0.48 -4.79
N HIS A 60 1.37 -0.19 -5.93
CA HIS A 60 0.50 -1.36 -6.07
C HIS A 60 0.88 -2.51 -5.15
N GLU A 61 2.15 -2.61 -4.78
CA GLU A 61 2.60 -3.66 -3.88
C GLU A 61 2.07 -3.49 -2.47
N LEU A 62 1.63 -2.29 -2.11
CA LEU A 62 1.11 -1.99 -0.78
C LEU A 62 -0.41 -1.84 -0.74
N ARG A 63 -1.07 -1.73 -1.87
CA ARG A 63 -2.52 -1.53 -1.89
C ARG A 63 -3.27 -2.80 -1.54
N ALA A 64 -4.39 -2.64 -0.86
CA ALA A 64 -5.22 -3.76 -0.46
C ALA A 64 -5.80 -4.49 -1.67
N ASP A 65 -5.97 -5.80 -1.54
CA ASP A 65 -6.47 -6.64 -2.62
C ASP A 65 -7.84 -6.21 -3.13
N GLU A 66 -8.68 -5.67 -2.26
CA GLU A 66 -10.01 -5.20 -2.64
C GLU A 66 -9.93 -4.06 -3.66
N GLU A 67 -8.98 -3.17 -3.50
CA GLU A 67 -8.80 -2.07 -4.45
C GLU A 67 -8.32 -2.58 -5.80
N GLN A 68 -7.44 -3.56 -5.80
CA GLN A 68 -6.96 -4.17 -7.02
C GLN A 68 -8.10 -4.86 -7.76
N TYR A 69 -8.98 -5.53 -7.02
CA TYR A 69 -10.15 -6.16 -7.61
C TYR A 69 -11.07 -5.13 -8.25
N ALA A 70 -11.34 -4.03 -7.55
CA ALA A 70 -12.20 -2.96 -8.06
C ALA A 70 -11.64 -2.36 -9.34
N ILE A 71 -10.33 -2.16 -9.41
CA ILE A 71 -9.67 -1.64 -10.61
C ILE A 71 -9.84 -2.60 -11.78
N SER A 72 -9.69 -3.90 -11.54
CA SER A 72 -9.85 -4.92 -12.57
C SER A 72 -11.27 -4.91 -13.14
N VAL A 73 -12.27 -4.79 -12.27
CA VAL A 73 -13.66 -4.72 -12.69
C VAL A 73 -13.91 -3.50 -13.57
N GLN A 74 -13.35 -2.36 -13.21
CA GLN A 74 -13.50 -1.14 -13.99
C GLN A 74 -12.87 -1.28 -15.37
N LYS A 75 -11.70 -1.90 -15.46
CA LYS A 75 -11.06 -2.16 -16.74
C LYS A 75 -11.91 -3.03 -17.64
N ASP A 76 -12.51 -4.07 -17.09
CA ASP A 76 -13.38 -4.95 -17.84
C ASP A 76 -14.59 -4.19 -18.38
N THR A 77 -15.17 -3.32 -17.55
CA THR A 77 -16.29 -2.51 -17.95
C THR A 77 -15.92 -1.57 -19.10
N LEU A 78 -14.76 -0.92 -18.99
CA LEU A 78 -14.29 -0.03 -20.03
C LEU A 78 -14.02 -0.77 -21.34
N ALA A 79 -13.44 -1.95 -21.24
CA ALA A 79 -13.18 -2.78 -22.42
C ALA A 79 -14.48 -3.12 -23.14
N LYS A 80 -15.52 -3.46 -22.40
CA LYS A 80 -16.82 -3.76 -22.99
C LYS A 80 -17.41 -2.56 -23.68
N LEU A 81 -17.27 -1.38 -23.11
CA LEU A 81 -17.77 -0.15 -23.70
C LEU A 81 -17.06 0.19 -25.00
N ILE A 82 -15.76 -0.07 -25.06
CA ILE A 82 -14.95 0.22 -26.24
C ILE A 82 -15.29 -0.73 -27.38
N VAL A 83 -15.57 -1.98 -27.07
CA VAL A 83 -15.85 -3.00 -28.07
C VAL A 83 -17.24 -2.81 -28.70
N VAL A 84 -18.16 -2.27 -27.95
CA VAL A 84 -19.51 -2.02 -28.44
C VAL A 84 -19.56 -0.77 -29.32
#